data_a1be17cff2423830b188bf1f007de787
#
_entry.id   a1be17cff2423830b188bf1f007de787
#
_cell.length_a   1.000
_cell.length_b   1.000
_cell.length_c   1.000
_cell.angle_alpha   90.00
_cell.angle_beta   90.00
_cell.angle_gamma   90.00
#
_symmetry.space_group_name_H-M   'P 1'
#
loop_
_entity.id
_entity.type
_entity.pdbx_description
1 polymer ?
#
loop_
_entity_poly.entity_id
_entity_poly.type
_entity_poly.pdbx_seq_one_letter_code
_entity_poly.pdbx_strand_id
1 'polypeptide(L)'
;MKTIRVVAAVIRQNGKIFATQRGYGEWKDGWEFPGGKIETGETPEAALKREIQEELDTEILVKERIDTIEYDYPNFHLSMDCFWCEI
;
A
#
# COMPACT_ATOMS: atom_id res chain seq x y z
N MET A 1 19.93 -10.95 1.88
CA MET A 1 18.46 -11.11 1.92
C MET A 1 17.82 -10.08 1.00
N LYS A 2 16.85 -10.52 0.21
CA LYS A 2 16.15 -9.64 -0.71
C LYS A 2 15.21 -8.69 0.04
N THR A 3 15.19 -7.43 -0.34
CA THR A 3 14.24 -6.45 0.20
C THR A 3 13.14 -6.21 -0.82
N ILE A 4 11.89 -6.36 -0.38
CA ILE A 4 10.73 -6.05 -1.20
C ILE A 4 10.14 -4.75 -0.67
N ARG A 5 10.06 -3.74 -1.54
CA ARG A 5 9.52 -2.43 -1.19
C ARG A 5 8.09 -2.31 -1.70
N VAL A 6 7.18 -1.99 -0.79
CA VAL A 6 5.75 -1.83 -1.12
C VAL A 6 5.24 -0.52 -0.55
N VAL A 7 4.10 -0.10 -1.06
CA VAL A 7 3.38 1.09 -0.57
C VAL A 7 1.96 0.70 -0.22
N ALA A 8 1.38 1.39 0.75
CA ALA A 8 0.01 1.19 1.16
C ALA A 8 -0.69 2.52 1.35
N ALA A 9 -1.94 2.60 0.91
CA ALA A 9 -2.76 3.79 1.03
C ALA A 9 -3.75 3.62 2.18
N VAL A 10 -3.70 4.54 3.13
CA VAL A 10 -4.74 4.65 4.15
C VAL A 10 -5.67 5.76 3.66
N ILE A 11 -6.72 5.35 2.96
CA ILE A 11 -7.64 6.28 2.31
C ILE A 11 -8.68 6.74 3.33
N ARG A 12 -8.76 8.05 3.51
CA ARG A 12 -9.69 8.66 4.44
C ARG A 12 -10.72 9.46 3.65
N GLN A 13 -11.98 9.19 3.90
CA GLN A 13 -13.07 9.89 3.24
C GLN A 13 -14.24 10.02 4.22
N ASN A 14 -14.71 11.25 4.42
CA ASN A 14 -15.85 11.53 5.31
C ASN A 14 -15.68 10.97 6.73
N GLY A 15 -14.45 11.02 7.25
CA GLY A 15 -14.16 10.53 8.59
C GLY A 15 -14.01 9.01 8.69
N LYS A 16 -14.07 8.31 7.56
CA LYS A 16 -13.93 6.86 7.51
C LYS A 16 -12.64 6.45 6.83
N ILE A 17 -12.08 5.34 7.26
CA ILE A 17 -10.88 4.76 6.66
C ILE A 17 -11.30 3.60 5.77
N PHE A 18 -10.79 3.59 4.55
CA PHE A 18 -11.09 2.58 3.55
C PHE A 18 -10.02 1.49 3.55
N ALA A 19 -10.45 0.23 3.61
CA ALA A 19 -9.58 -0.92 3.50
C ALA A 19 -10.22 -1.96 2.60
N THR A 20 -9.40 -2.83 2.02
CA THR A 20 -9.90 -3.91 1.18
C THR A 20 -9.72 -5.25 1.88
N GLN A 21 -10.56 -6.20 1.54
CA GLN A 21 -10.44 -7.55 2.07
C GLN A 21 -9.53 -8.36 1.16
N ARG A 22 -8.54 -9.02 1.77
CA ARG A 22 -7.64 -9.89 1.02
C ARG A 22 -8.39 -11.13 0.55
N GLY A 23 -8.35 -11.39 -0.76
CA GLY A 23 -9.04 -12.52 -1.36
C GLY A 23 -8.18 -13.74 -1.64
N TYR A 24 -6.89 -13.72 -1.29
CA TYR A 24 -5.94 -14.77 -1.64
C TYR A 24 -4.84 -14.91 -0.59
N GLY A 25 -4.11 -16.00 -0.67
CA GLY A 25 -2.94 -16.23 0.15
C GLY A 25 -3.27 -16.75 1.54
N GLU A 26 -2.24 -16.80 2.37
CA GLU A 26 -2.30 -17.34 3.72
C GLU A 26 -3.24 -16.55 4.62
N TRP A 27 -3.35 -15.26 4.37
CA TRP A 27 -4.18 -14.34 5.15
C TRP A 27 -5.50 -14.03 4.45
N LYS A 28 -6.00 -14.99 3.68
CA LYS A 28 -7.28 -14.87 3.01
C LYS A 28 -8.37 -14.43 4.00
N ASP A 29 -9.25 -13.55 3.54
CA ASP A 29 -10.34 -12.95 4.32
C ASP A 29 -9.85 -11.94 5.39
N GLY A 30 -8.54 -11.68 5.48
CA GLY A 30 -8.03 -10.60 6.31
C GLY A 30 -8.24 -9.25 5.62
N TRP A 31 -8.28 -8.20 6.40
CA TRP A 31 -8.39 -6.84 5.88
C TRP A 31 -7.01 -6.23 5.69
N GLU A 32 -6.83 -5.49 4.61
CA GLU A 32 -5.59 -4.80 4.33
C GLU A 32 -5.84 -3.48 3.62
N PHE A 33 -4.85 -2.58 3.67
CA PHE A 33 -4.92 -1.34 2.92
C PHE A 33 -4.48 -1.59 1.47
N PRO A 34 -5.12 -0.92 0.49
CA PRO A 34 -4.72 -1.09 -0.90
C PRO A 34 -3.33 -0.54 -1.16
N GLY A 35 -2.65 -1.12 -2.12
CA GLY A 35 -1.29 -0.74 -2.49
C GLY A 35 -0.59 -1.86 -3.24
N GLY A 36 0.72 -1.81 -3.32
CA GLY A 36 1.49 -2.83 -4.01
C GLY A 36 2.97 -2.51 -4.06
N LYS A 37 3.69 -3.21 -4.93
CA LYS A 37 5.13 -3.08 -5.04
C LYS A 37 5.53 -1.80 -5.76
N ILE A 38 6.64 -1.20 -5.29
CA ILE A 38 7.27 -0.07 -5.97
C ILE A 38 8.12 -0.66 -7.11
N GLU A 39 7.88 -0.19 -8.32
CA GLU A 39 8.67 -0.61 -9.47
C GLU A 39 9.94 0.24 -9.60
N THR A 40 10.93 -0.30 -10.31
CA THR A 40 12.20 0.39 -10.53
C THR A 40 11.95 1.75 -11.17
N GLY A 41 12.53 2.79 -10.59
CA GLY A 41 12.42 4.15 -11.10
C GLY A 41 11.21 4.93 -10.61
N GLU A 42 10.31 4.28 -9.86
CA GLU A 42 9.16 4.99 -9.28
C GLU A 42 9.49 5.56 -7.92
N THR A 43 8.88 6.71 -7.60
CA THR A 43 8.83 7.17 -6.22
C THR A 43 7.72 6.41 -5.50
N PRO A 44 7.74 6.32 -4.16
CA PRO A 44 6.65 5.68 -3.42
C PRO A 44 5.28 6.28 -3.74
N GLU A 45 5.21 7.60 -3.86
CA GLU A 45 3.95 8.28 -4.17
C GLU A 45 3.43 7.92 -5.57
N ALA A 46 4.32 7.87 -6.56
CA ALA A 46 3.93 7.50 -7.93
C ALA A 46 3.48 6.05 -8.00
N ALA A 47 4.18 5.16 -7.30
CA ALA A 47 3.81 3.75 -7.23
C ALA A 47 2.43 3.59 -6.61
N LEU A 48 2.14 4.35 -5.55
CA LEU A 48 0.86 4.27 -4.88
C LEU A 48 -0.28 4.74 -5.77
N LYS A 49 -0.11 5.85 -6.48
CA LYS A 49 -1.12 6.34 -7.44
C LYS A 49 -1.39 5.31 -8.53
N ARG A 50 -0.33 4.70 -9.07
CA ARG A 50 -0.48 3.67 -10.10
C ARG A 50 -1.23 2.45 -9.57
N GLU A 51 -0.85 1.95 -8.39
CA GLU A 51 -1.49 0.77 -7.79
C GLU A 51 -2.97 0.99 -7.50
N ILE A 52 -3.33 2.16 -6.97
CA ILE A 52 -4.74 2.46 -6.68
C ILE A 52 -5.53 2.60 -7.98
N GLN A 53 -4.94 3.19 -9.02
CA GLN A 53 -5.60 3.26 -10.33
C GLN A 53 -5.85 1.86 -10.90
N GLU A 54 -4.89 0.96 -10.76
CA GLU A 54 -5.02 -0.41 -11.25
C GLU A 54 -6.02 -1.22 -10.46
N GLU A 55 -5.99 -1.12 -9.13
CA GLU A 55 -6.84 -1.95 -8.27
C GLU A 55 -8.27 -1.42 -8.14
N LEU A 56 -8.43 -0.11 -8.03
CA LEU A 56 -9.71 0.50 -7.71
C LEU A 56 -10.25 1.41 -8.80
N ASP A 57 -9.50 1.58 -9.90
CA ASP A 57 -9.85 2.48 -10.99
C ASP A 57 -10.19 3.88 -10.46
N THR A 58 -9.38 4.37 -9.53
CA THR A 58 -9.62 5.61 -8.81
C THR A 58 -8.35 6.43 -8.73
N GLU A 59 -8.47 7.74 -8.94
CA GLU A 59 -7.37 8.66 -8.69
C GLU A 59 -7.38 9.07 -7.23
N ILE A 60 -6.20 9.08 -6.60
CA ILE A 60 -6.06 9.50 -5.21
C ILE A 60 -5.11 10.66 -5.09
N LEU A 61 -5.29 11.43 -4.03
CA LEU A 61 -4.33 12.43 -3.58
C LEU A 61 -3.49 11.80 -2.48
N VAL A 62 -2.19 11.67 -2.73
CA VAL A 62 -1.27 11.14 -1.73
C VAL A 62 -0.86 12.30 -0.83
N LYS A 63 -1.12 12.16 0.46
CA LYS A 63 -0.82 13.18 1.46
C LYS A 63 0.45 12.81 2.22
N GLU A 64 0.46 12.92 3.52
CA GLU A 64 1.63 12.70 4.34
C GLU A 64 1.93 11.22 4.51
N ARG A 65 3.24 10.90 4.58
CA ARG A 65 3.66 9.57 4.98
C ARG A 65 3.37 9.38 6.47
N ILE A 66 2.69 8.29 6.79
CA ILE A 66 2.36 7.96 8.17
C ILE A 66 3.59 7.35 8.84
N ASP A 67 4.15 6.32 8.21
CA ASP A 67 5.26 5.56 8.76
C ASP A 67 5.79 4.59 7.70
N THR A 68 6.97 4.05 7.98
CA THR A 68 7.53 2.95 7.21
C THR A 68 7.59 1.74 8.13
N ILE A 69 6.89 0.68 7.75
CA ILE A 69 6.85 -0.56 8.50
C ILE A 69 7.86 -1.52 7.88
N GLU A 70 8.73 -2.10 8.71
CA GLU A 70 9.71 -3.06 8.26
C GLU A 70 9.53 -4.37 9.00
N TYR A 71 9.60 -5.46 8.26
CA TYR A 71 9.37 -6.78 8.81
C TYR A 71 10.24 -7.81 8.08
N ASP A 72 10.89 -8.68 8.86
CA ASP A 72 11.71 -9.75 8.33
C ASP A 72 10.91 -11.04 8.25
N TYR A 73 10.71 -11.50 7.02
CA TYR A 73 10.20 -12.85 6.77
C TYR A 73 11.39 -13.80 6.60
N PRO A 74 11.18 -15.11 6.68
CA PRO A 74 12.29 -16.06 6.53
C PRO A 74 13.08 -15.90 5.23
N ASN A 75 12.42 -15.49 4.14
CA ASN A 75 13.03 -15.46 2.81
C ASN A 75 13.32 -14.05 2.29
N PHE A 76 12.80 -13.01 2.96
CA PHE A 76 12.97 -11.64 2.48
C PHE A 76 12.67 -10.63 3.58
N HIS A 77 13.10 -9.40 3.34
CA HIS A 77 12.77 -8.26 4.18
C HIS A 77 11.69 -7.43 3.49
N LEU A 78 10.62 -7.11 4.21
CA LEU A 78 9.56 -6.25 3.70
C LEU A 78 9.74 -4.84 4.24
N SER A 79 9.69 -3.86 3.34
CA SER A 79 9.68 -2.44 3.69
C SER A 79 8.42 -1.81 3.10
N MET A 80 7.50 -1.35 3.94
CA MET A 80 6.22 -0.82 3.50
C MET A 80 6.06 0.63 3.93
N ASP A 81 5.94 1.52 2.95
CA ASP A 81 5.65 2.93 3.20
C ASP A 81 4.14 3.14 3.19
N CYS A 82 3.60 3.67 4.28
CA CYS A 82 2.16 3.92 4.43
C CYS A 82 1.90 5.42 4.34
N PHE A 83 0.89 5.79 3.56
CA PHE A 83 0.55 7.20 3.33
C PHE A 83 -0.92 7.45 3.61
N TRP A 84 -1.20 8.62 4.18
CA TRP A 84 -2.57 9.15 4.18
C TRP A 84 -2.93 9.55 2.76
N CYS A 85 -4.13 9.16 2.32
CA CYS A 85 -4.62 9.47 0.99
C CYS A 85 -6.06 9.94 1.05
N GLU A 86 -6.47 10.70 0.02
CA GLU A 86 -7.84 11.17 -0.15
C GLU A 86 -8.27 10.91 -1.59
N ILE A 87 -9.53 10.66 -1.76
CA ILE A 87 -10.13 10.50 -3.08
C ILE A 87 -10.64 11.84 -3.60
#